data_13bce6150341e1777401ae617fdce131
#
_entry.id   13bce6150341e1777401ae617fdce131
#
_cell.length_a   1.000
_cell.length_b   1.000
_cell.length_c   1.000
_cell.angle_alpha   90.00
_cell.angle_beta   90.00
_cell.angle_gamma   90.00
#
_symmetry.space_group_name_H-M   'P 1'
#
loop_
_entity.id
_entity.type
_entity.pdbx_description
1 polymer ?
#
loop_
_entity_poly.entity_id
_entity_poly.type
_entity_poly.pdbx_seq_one_letter_code
_entity_poly.pdbx_strand_id
1 'polypeptide(L)'
;MFLNVDTSIRIRAAPETVWDYAYKPENWTASNPHEHFGLYFDSPDNLPHAGVTFTQLESVAGIRAVLHGRIHYMDRPRLAFWTGTAAYRLLGGLLTVRLGEGGVLSLIERHDGIDMAHNVYIDFPDSLRGRLCLWFFEKFLNGRQAVYDHAFRELRYFKERLEEQRTKPPNE
;
A
#
# COMPACT_ATOMS: atom_id res chain seq x y z
N MET A 1 -19.19 -0.67 -4.94
CA MET A 1 -18.68 0.37 -5.88
C MET A 1 -17.22 0.57 -5.61
N PHE A 2 -16.37 0.43 -6.63
CA PHE A 2 -14.91 0.48 -6.44
C PHE A 2 -14.35 1.85 -6.81
N LEU A 3 -13.47 2.36 -5.94
CA LEU A 3 -12.55 3.43 -6.26
C LEU A 3 -11.21 2.75 -6.52
N ASN A 4 -10.77 2.69 -7.77
CA ASN A 4 -9.50 2.09 -8.16
C ASN A 4 -8.45 3.17 -8.41
N VAL A 5 -7.23 2.91 -7.97
CA VAL A 5 -6.06 3.77 -8.17
C VAL A 5 -4.89 2.91 -8.64
N ASP A 6 -4.29 3.30 -9.75
CA ASP A 6 -3.14 2.64 -10.35
C ASP A 6 -1.93 3.56 -10.26
N THR A 7 -0.85 3.07 -9.65
CA THR A 7 0.42 3.77 -9.57
C THR A 7 1.55 2.89 -10.09
N SER A 8 2.53 3.48 -10.74
CA SER A 8 3.74 2.75 -11.13
C SER A 8 4.95 3.69 -11.22
N ILE A 9 6.14 3.11 -11.02
CA ILE A 9 7.41 3.83 -11.14
C ILE A 9 8.50 2.92 -11.68
N ARG A 10 9.40 3.47 -12.50
CA ARG A 10 10.60 2.77 -12.94
C ARG A 10 11.66 2.81 -11.85
N ILE A 11 12.22 1.64 -11.48
CA ILE A 11 13.34 1.48 -10.55
C ILE A 11 14.47 0.77 -11.26
N ARG A 12 15.70 1.33 -11.22
CA ARG A 12 16.89 0.75 -11.81
C ARG A 12 17.56 -0.22 -10.84
N ALA A 13 16.90 -1.32 -10.56
CA ALA A 13 17.40 -2.41 -9.71
C ALA A 13 16.89 -3.75 -10.22
N ALA A 14 17.53 -4.85 -9.79
CA ALA A 14 17.06 -6.19 -10.08
C ALA A 14 15.74 -6.49 -9.37
N PRO A 15 14.85 -7.30 -9.95
CA PRO A 15 13.55 -7.64 -9.34
C PRO A 15 13.70 -8.18 -7.92
N GLU A 16 14.67 -9.06 -7.68
CA GLU A 16 14.92 -9.66 -6.36
C GLU A 16 15.30 -8.61 -5.32
N THR A 17 16.14 -7.64 -5.72
CA THR A 17 16.57 -6.55 -4.82
C THR A 17 15.38 -5.68 -4.41
N VAL A 18 14.52 -5.33 -5.38
CA VAL A 18 13.32 -4.54 -5.10
C VAL A 18 12.33 -5.33 -4.24
N TRP A 19 12.13 -6.61 -4.56
CA TRP A 19 11.26 -7.47 -3.78
C TRP A 19 11.74 -7.65 -2.34
N ASP A 20 13.02 -7.94 -2.13
CA ASP A 20 13.60 -8.13 -0.80
C ASP A 20 13.53 -6.86 0.06
N TYR A 21 13.57 -5.70 -0.58
CA TYR A 21 13.34 -4.43 0.09
C TYR A 21 11.86 -4.25 0.46
N ALA A 22 10.95 -4.47 -0.50
CA ALA A 22 9.50 -4.37 -0.30
C ALA A 22 8.94 -5.47 0.60
N TYR A 23 9.64 -6.60 0.75
CA TYR A 23 9.25 -7.70 1.62
C TYR A 23 9.28 -7.34 3.11
N LYS A 24 10.01 -6.30 3.50
CA LYS A 24 10.20 -5.88 4.89
C LYS A 24 9.14 -4.86 5.33
N PRO A 25 8.31 -5.14 6.35
CA PRO A 25 7.23 -4.25 6.78
C PRO A 25 7.72 -2.88 7.26
N GLU A 26 8.93 -2.81 7.82
CA GLU A 26 9.55 -1.55 8.24
C GLU A 26 9.80 -0.58 7.08
N ASN A 27 10.07 -1.10 5.87
CA ASN A 27 10.28 -0.25 4.70
C ASN A 27 8.97 0.39 4.21
N TRP A 28 7.83 -0.32 4.35
CA TRP A 28 6.50 0.25 4.09
C TRP A 28 6.16 1.32 5.12
N THR A 29 6.40 1.07 6.39
CA THR A 29 6.19 2.07 7.44
C THR A 29 7.06 3.31 7.21
N ALA A 30 8.33 3.12 6.82
CA ALA A 30 9.25 4.21 6.53
C ALA A 30 8.95 4.97 5.22
N SER A 31 8.21 4.36 4.28
CA SER A 31 7.91 4.98 2.99
C SER A 31 6.98 6.19 3.10
N ASN A 32 6.13 6.21 4.12
CA ASN A 32 5.19 7.30 4.38
C ASN A 32 4.98 7.51 5.89
N PRO A 33 6.00 7.99 6.63
CA PRO A 33 5.98 8.02 8.10
C PRO A 33 4.91 8.95 8.70
N HIS A 34 4.32 9.82 7.90
CA HIS A 34 3.21 10.69 8.34
C HIS A 34 1.84 10.01 8.20
N GLU A 35 1.76 8.96 7.42
CA GLU A 35 0.52 8.24 7.13
C GLU A 35 0.57 6.77 7.53
N HIS A 36 1.76 6.14 7.62
CA HIS A 36 1.97 4.77 8.12
C HIS A 36 2.48 4.77 9.55
N PHE A 37 1.75 4.13 10.43
CA PHE A 37 2.10 4.05 11.86
C PHE A 37 2.54 2.63 12.27
N GLY A 38 2.37 1.64 11.40
CA GLY A 38 2.82 0.27 11.60
C GLY A 38 2.19 -0.72 10.63
N LEU A 39 2.95 -1.76 10.27
CA LEU A 39 2.52 -2.91 9.49
C LEU A 39 3.00 -4.17 10.20
N TYR A 40 2.08 -5.05 10.57
CA TYR A 40 2.34 -6.24 11.37
C TYR A 40 1.72 -7.46 10.68
N PHE A 41 2.54 -8.47 10.41
CA PHE A 41 2.08 -9.76 9.91
C PHE A 41 1.93 -10.75 11.07
N ASP A 42 0.90 -11.58 11.00
CA ASP A 42 0.64 -12.64 11.97
C ASP A 42 1.49 -13.89 11.63
N SER A 43 2.80 -13.69 11.67
CA SER A 43 3.85 -14.69 11.43
C SER A 43 4.96 -14.53 12.46
N PRO A 44 5.69 -15.60 12.84
CA PRO A 44 6.72 -15.54 13.88
C PRO A 44 7.84 -14.55 13.62
N ASP A 45 8.16 -14.31 12.35
CA ASP A 45 9.21 -13.39 11.87
C ASP A 45 8.69 -12.03 11.42
N ASN A 46 7.37 -11.79 11.57
CA ASN A 46 6.68 -10.59 11.08
C ASN A 46 6.86 -10.36 9.57
N LEU A 47 6.98 -11.41 8.76
CA LEU A 47 7.17 -11.29 7.31
C LEU A 47 5.94 -11.78 6.53
N PRO A 48 5.68 -11.20 5.33
CA PRO A 48 4.54 -11.58 4.50
C PRO A 48 4.76 -12.94 3.83
N HIS A 49 3.70 -13.73 3.73
CA HIS A 49 3.63 -14.92 2.89
C HIS A 49 2.18 -15.18 2.46
N ALA A 50 1.96 -16.02 1.46
CA ALA A 50 0.61 -16.39 1.04
C ALA A 50 -0.17 -17.01 2.20
N GLY A 51 -1.38 -16.54 2.44
CA GLY A 51 -2.27 -16.96 3.52
C GLY A 51 -2.11 -16.20 4.84
N VAL A 52 -1.03 -15.43 5.06
CA VAL A 52 -0.83 -14.68 6.31
C VAL A 52 -1.83 -13.53 6.42
N THR A 53 -2.31 -13.27 7.63
CA THR A 53 -3.06 -12.06 7.98
C THR A 53 -2.11 -10.95 8.40
N PHE A 54 -2.58 -9.71 8.26
CA PHE A 54 -1.81 -8.54 8.70
C PHE A 54 -2.72 -7.45 9.26
N THR A 55 -2.12 -6.58 10.05
CA THR A 55 -2.72 -5.33 10.52
C THR A 55 -1.85 -4.17 10.10
N GLN A 56 -2.45 -3.20 9.39
CA GLN A 56 -1.81 -1.94 9.07
C GLN A 56 -2.50 -0.80 9.80
N LEU A 57 -1.70 0.05 10.44
CA LEU A 57 -2.14 1.28 11.07
C LEU A 57 -1.74 2.43 10.17
N GLU A 58 -2.73 3.17 9.67
CA GLU A 58 -2.48 4.20 8.67
C GLU A 58 -3.41 5.41 8.79
N SER A 59 -3.13 6.42 7.97
CA SER A 59 -4.02 7.55 7.73
C SER A 59 -4.11 7.78 6.22
N VAL A 60 -5.31 7.77 5.68
CA VAL A 60 -5.57 8.08 4.27
C VAL A 60 -6.47 9.30 4.18
N ALA A 61 -6.10 10.28 3.37
CA ALA A 61 -6.80 11.57 3.27
C ALA A 61 -7.00 12.27 4.63
N GLY A 62 -6.04 12.11 5.56
CA GLY A 62 -6.11 12.66 6.92
C GLY A 62 -7.04 11.88 7.88
N ILE A 63 -7.60 10.76 7.45
CA ILE A 63 -8.48 9.92 8.26
C ILE A 63 -7.71 8.70 8.74
N ARG A 64 -7.60 8.53 10.06
CA ARG A 64 -6.97 7.34 10.65
C ARG A 64 -7.79 6.09 10.37
N ALA A 65 -7.10 5.03 9.95
CA ALA A 65 -7.68 3.72 9.67
C ALA A 65 -6.87 2.61 10.34
N VAL A 66 -7.56 1.51 10.59
CA VAL A 66 -6.94 0.22 10.93
C VAL A 66 -7.42 -0.76 9.87
N LEU A 67 -6.49 -1.22 9.06
CA LEU A 67 -6.71 -2.22 8.02
C LEU A 67 -6.34 -3.60 8.58
N HIS A 68 -7.28 -4.53 8.55
CA HIS A 68 -7.04 -5.95 8.78
C HIS A 68 -7.15 -6.67 7.45
N GLY A 69 -6.07 -7.26 6.99
CA GLY A 69 -6.00 -7.87 5.69
C GLY A 69 -5.39 -9.27 5.70
N ARG A 70 -5.36 -9.87 4.51
CA ARG A 70 -4.73 -11.16 4.23
C ARG A 70 -4.02 -11.10 2.89
N ILE A 71 -2.81 -11.65 2.84
CA ILE A 71 -2.11 -11.94 1.58
C ILE A 71 -2.73 -13.21 0.99
N HIS A 72 -3.39 -13.12 -0.15
CA HIS A 72 -4.02 -14.28 -0.80
C HIS A 72 -3.07 -15.02 -1.71
N TYR A 73 -2.18 -14.29 -2.36
CA TYR A 73 -1.25 -14.83 -3.33
C TYR A 73 0.08 -14.07 -3.29
N MET A 74 1.16 -14.78 -3.48
CA MET A 74 2.51 -14.22 -3.57
C MET A 74 3.35 -15.08 -4.49
N ASP A 75 3.87 -14.48 -5.55
CA ASP A 75 4.81 -15.07 -6.52
C ASP A 75 6.06 -14.19 -6.57
N ARG A 76 7.10 -14.61 -5.85
CA ARG A 76 8.35 -13.87 -5.75
C ARG A 76 9.21 -14.06 -7.01
N PRO A 77 9.80 -13.01 -7.55
CA PRO A 77 9.76 -11.60 -7.12
C PRO A 77 8.72 -10.76 -7.89
N ARG A 78 7.62 -11.33 -8.36
CA ARG A 78 6.76 -10.74 -9.39
C ARG A 78 5.49 -10.07 -8.87
N LEU A 79 4.80 -10.71 -7.91
CA LEU A 79 3.44 -10.31 -7.59
C LEU A 79 3.05 -10.68 -6.15
N ALA A 80 2.37 -9.75 -5.47
CA ALA A 80 1.61 -10.02 -4.26
C ALA A 80 0.20 -9.45 -4.39
N PHE A 81 -0.82 -10.22 -3.96
CA PHE A 81 -2.21 -9.82 -3.94
C PHE A 81 -2.78 -9.95 -2.53
N TRP A 82 -3.44 -8.90 -2.07
CA TRP A 82 -4.06 -8.85 -0.75
C TRP A 82 -5.46 -8.24 -0.79
N THR A 83 -6.28 -8.58 0.20
CA THR A 83 -7.56 -7.91 0.50
C THR A 83 -7.73 -7.77 1.99
N GLY A 84 -8.59 -6.85 2.41
CA GLY A 84 -8.87 -6.62 3.81
C GLY A 84 -10.11 -5.76 4.04
N THR A 85 -10.27 -5.36 5.29
CA THR A 85 -11.28 -4.40 5.72
C THR A 85 -10.61 -3.32 6.55
N ALA A 86 -10.73 -2.08 6.12
CA ALA A 86 -10.27 -0.91 6.85
C ALA A 86 -11.40 -0.30 7.68
N ALA A 87 -11.09 0.04 8.92
CA ALA A 87 -11.97 0.75 9.84
C ALA A 87 -11.51 2.20 9.98
N TYR A 88 -12.17 3.10 9.24
CA TYR A 88 -11.90 4.53 9.22
C TYR A 88 -12.57 5.24 10.40
N ARG A 89 -11.81 6.02 11.17
CA ARG A 89 -12.27 6.74 12.35
C ARG A 89 -12.52 8.22 12.01
N LEU A 90 -13.80 8.56 11.88
CA LEU A 90 -14.26 9.92 11.60
C LEU A 90 -14.64 10.67 12.89
N LEU A 91 -14.67 12.00 12.83
CA LEU A 91 -15.09 12.87 13.93
C LEU A 91 -14.39 12.56 15.26
N GLY A 92 -13.05 12.43 15.22
CA GLY A 92 -12.28 12.09 16.41
C GLY A 92 -12.52 10.67 16.95
N GLY A 93 -13.09 9.76 16.15
CA GLY A 93 -13.39 8.38 16.54
C GLY A 93 -14.85 8.13 16.95
N LEU A 94 -15.70 9.16 16.96
CA LEU A 94 -17.14 9.02 17.28
C LEU A 94 -17.89 8.20 16.22
N LEU A 95 -17.41 8.20 14.98
CA LEU A 95 -17.99 7.43 13.89
C LEU A 95 -16.92 6.53 13.26
N THR A 96 -17.24 5.25 13.12
CA THR A 96 -16.39 4.29 12.40
C THR A 96 -17.08 3.81 11.14
N VAL A 97 -16.43 3.99 10.00
CA VAL A 97 -16.88 3.45 8.70
C VAL A 97 -15.96 2.30 8.32
N ARG A 98 -16.53 1.15 7.96
CA ARG A 98 -15.79 -0.02 7.48
C ARG A 98 -15.93 -0.14 5.98
N LEU A 99 -14.81 -0.21 5.27
CA LEU A 99 -14.75 -0.36 3.82
C LEU A 99 -13.87 -1.56 3.47
N GLY A 100 -14.21 -2.27 2.40
CA GLY A 100 -13.33 -3.26 1.81
C GLY A 100 -12.15 -2.56 1.15
N GLU A 101 -10.97 -3.16 1.24
CA GLU A 101 -9.77 -2.70 0.56
C GLU A 101 -9.00 -3.87 0.00
N GLY A 102 -8.20 -3.59 -1.02
CA GLY A 102 -7.28 -4.58 -1.53
C GLY A 102 -6.31 -3.97 -2.52
N GLY A 103 -5.30 -4.74 -2.86
CA GLY A 103 -4.30 -4.26 -3.79
C GLY A 103 -3.45 -5.37 -4.38
N VAL A 104 -2.76 -4.98 -5.45
CA VAL A 104 -1.77 -5.79 -6.14
C VAL A 104 -0.48 -5.01 -6.21
N LEU A 105 0.58 -5.57 -5.66
CA LEU A 105 1.94 -5.15 -5.90
C LEU A 105 2.50 -6.02 -7.03
N SER A 106 3.02 -5.41 -8.09
CA SER A 106 3.64 -6.16 -9.18
C SER A 106 4.96 -5.55 -9.62
N LEU A 107 5.91 -6.42 -9.98
CA LEU A 107 7.21 -6.05 -10.53
C LEU A 107 7.30 -6.61 -11.96
N ILE A 108 7.45 -5.73 -12.94
CA ILE A 108 7.56 -6.09 -14.35
C ILE A 108 8.99 -5.79 -14.81
N GLU A 109 9.72 -6.83 -15.18
CA GLU A 109 11.10 -6.69 -15.68
C GLU A 109 11.16 -5.83 -16.94
N ARG A 110 12.23 -5.04 -17.02
CA ARG A 110 12.60 -4.22 -18.18
C ARG A 110 14.09 -4.33 -18.43
N HIS A 111 14.52 -3.86 -19.59
CA HIS A 111 15.92 -3.93 -20.00
C HIS A 111 16.90 -3.32 -18.98
N ASP A 112 16.50 -2.26 -18.26
CA ASP A 112 17.37 -1.46 -17.38
C ASP A 112 16.87 -1.38 -15.93
N GLY A 113 16.02 -2.33 -15.51
CA GLY A 113 15.43 -2.37 -14.17
C GLY A 113 14.03 -2.99 -14.18
N ILE A 114 13.14 -2.46 -13.35
CA ILE A 114 11.76 -2.93 -13.23
C ILE A 114 10.77 -1.75 -13.29
N ASP A 115 9.55 -2.03 -13.72
CA ASP A 115 8.38 -1.21 -13.38
C ASP A 115 7.73 -1.82 -12.13
N MET A 116 7.75 -1.10 -11.01
CA MET A 116 7.03 -1.45 -9.80
C MET A 116 5.67 -0.76 -9.84
N ALA A 117 4.60 -1.54 -9.81
CA ALA A 117 3.23 -1.03 -9.78
C ALA A 117 2.53 -1.43 -8.49
N HIS A 118 1.79 -0.48 -7.92
CA HIS A 118 0.92 -0.70 -6.77
C HIS A 118 -0.49 -0.24 -7.16
N ASN A 119 -1.36 -1.21 -7.40
CA ASN A 119 -2.76 -1.01 -7.73
C ASN A 119 -3.56 -1.24 -6.46
N VAL A 120 -4.34 -0.26 -6.04
CA VAL A 120 -5.16 -0.35 -4.83
C VAL A 120 -6.62 -0.03 -5.14
N TYR A 121 -7.54 -0.64 -4.41
CA TYR A 121 -8.95 -0.31 -4.50
C TYR A 121 -9.57 -0.16 -3.11
N ILE A 122 -10.61 0.68 -3.05
CA ILE A 122 -11.51 0.80 -1.91
C ILE A 122 -12.91 0.41 -2.38
N ASP A 123 -13.55 -0.53 -1.68
CA ASP A 123 -14.90 -0.99 -1.99
C ASP A 123 -15.92 -0.34 -1.05
N PHE A 124 -16.73 0.53 -1.63
CA PHE A 124 -17.87 1.17 -0.96
C PHE A 124 -19.12 0.31 -1.13
N PRO A 125 -19.89 0.03 -0.06
CA PRO A 125 -21.12 -0.74 -0.15
C PRO A 125 -22.07 -0.23 -1.24
N ASP A 126 -22.72 -1.14 -1.98
CA ASP A 126 -23.73 -0.75 -2.97
C ASP A 126 -25.08 -0.45 -2.30
N SER A 127 -25.11 0.65 -1.57
CA SER A 127 -26.26 1.18 -0.85
C SER A 127 -26.27 2.70 -0.95
N LEU A 128 -27.39 3.32 -0.59
CA LEU A 128 -27.47 4.79 -0.56
C LEU A 128 -26.40 5.40 0.38
N ARG A 129 -26.13 4.75 1.52
CA ARG A 129 -25.07 5.18 2.46
C ARG A 129 -23.68 5.05 1.85
N GLY A 130 -23.40 3.95 1.15
CA GLY A 130 -22.11 3.76 0.48
C GLY A 130 -21.89 4.76 -0.66
N ARG A 131 -22.94 5.08 -1.44
CA ARG A 131 -22.89 6.12 -2.48
C ARG A 131 -22.61 7.50 -1.90
N LEU A 132 -23.25 7.82 -0.78
CA LEU A 132 -23.01 9.09 -0.07
C LEU A 132 -21.58 9.14 0.50
N CYS A 133 -21.08 8.05 1.08
CA CYS A 133 -19.69 7.96 1.56
C CYS A 133 -18.69 8.15 0.42
N LEU A 134 -18.86 7.48 -0.71
CA LEU A 134 -18.00 7.63 -1.89
C LEU A 134 -18.03 9.07 -2.41
N TRP A 135 -19.23 9.64 -2.57
CA TRP A 135 -19.40 11.03 -3.02
C TRP A 135 -18.68 12.02 -2.07
N PHE A 136 -18.87 11.86 -0.76
CA PHE A 136 -18.18 12.69 0.24
C PHE A 136 -16.66 12.53 0.16
N PHE A 137 -16.18 11.30 0.09
CA PHE A 137 -14.76 10.99 -0.03
C PHE A 137 -14.13 11.63 -1.26
N GLU A 138 -14.78 11.52 -2.43
CA GLU A 138 -14.26 12.11 -3.66
C GLU A 138 -14.36 13.66 -3.68
N LYS A 139 -15.46 14.23 -3.19
CA LYS A 139 -15.72 15.67 -3.35
C LYS A 139 -15.11 16.54 -2.25
N PHE A 140 -15.07 16.07 -1.02
CA PHE A 140 -14.57 16.88 0.11
C PHE A 140 -13.15 16.49 0.53
N LEU A 141 -12.75 15.25 0.32
CA LEU A 141 -11.42 14.78 0.72
C LEU A 141 -10.48 14.61 -0.46
N ASN A 142 -10.94 14.91 -1.68
CA ASN A 142 -10.19 14.62 -2.92
C ASN A 142 -9.66 13.19 -2.94
N GLY A 143 -10.49 12.24 -2.51
CA GLY A 143 -10.09 10.92 -2.05
C GLY A 143 -9.30 10.11 -3.07
N ARG A 144 -9.69 10.15 -4.35
CA ARG A 144 -8.94 9.49 -5.42
C ARG A 144 -7.50 10.00 -5.51
N GLN A 145 -7.31 11.32 -5.48
CA GLN A 145 -5.98 11.93 -5.52
C GLN A 145 -5.19 11.62 -4.25
N ALA A 146 -5.84 11.67 -3.08
CA ALA A 146 -5.19 11.33 -1.83
C ALA A 146 -4.68 9.89 -1.79
N VAL A 147 -5.46 8.91 -2.28
CA VAL A 147 -5.04 7.51 -2.41
C VAL A 147 -3.92 7.37 -3.43
N TYR A 148 -4.00 8.08 -4.57
CA TYR A 148 -2.92 8.09 -5.55
C TYR A 148 -1.61 8.64 -4.96
N ASP A 149 -1.66 9.79 -4.31
CA ASP A 149 -0.48 10.44 -3.71
C ASP A 149 0.13 9.57 -2.61
N HIS A 150 -0.71 8.89 -1.83
CA HIS A 150 -0.29 7.93 -0.81
C HIS A 150 0.50 6.77 -1.44
N ALA A 151 -0.10 6.03 -2.36
CA ALA A 151 0.53 4.88 -3.02
C ALA A 151 1.76 5.30 -3.87
N PHE A 152 1.70 6.45 -4.55
CA PHE A 152 2.84 6.92 -5.36
C PHE A 152 4.03 7.37 -4.50
N ARG A 153 3.78 7.92 -3.31
CA ARG A 153 4.81 8.32 -2.34
C ARG A 153 5.59 7.10 -1.84
N GLU A 154 4.91 5.98 -1.59
CA GLU A 154 5.55 4.71 -1.24
C GLU A 154 6.52 4.24 -2.33
N LEU A 155 6.02 4.17 -3.57
CA LEU A 155 6.83 3.74 -4.70
C LEU A 155 8.04 4.65 -4.93
N ARG A 156 7.86 5.97 -4.78
CA ARG A 156 8.93 6.95 -4.91
C ARG A 156 10.01 6.76 -3.85
N TYR A 157 9.62 6.52 -2.61
CA TYR A 157 10.55 6.22 -1.53
C TYR A 157 11.38 4.97 -1.84
N PHE A 158 10.75 3.89 -2.30
CA PHE A 158 11.46 2.66 -2.68
C PHE A 158 12.46 2.92 -3.80
N LYS A 159 12.07 3.65 -4.83
CA LYS A 159 12.97 4.07 -5.89
C LYS A 159 14.18 4.82 -5.36
N GLU A 160 13.95 5.88 -4.59
CA GLU A 160 15.02 6.73 -4.05
C GLU A 160 16.02 5.89 -3.22
N ARG A 161 15.52 5.04 -2.32
CA ARG A 161 16.38 4.20 -1.46
C ARG A 161 17.20 3.17 -2.23
N LEU A 162 16.58 2.51 -3.19
CA LEU A 162 17.23 1.44 -3.95
C LEU A 162 18.24 2.00 -4.97
N GLU A 163 17.98 3.15 -5.57
CA GLU A 163 18.91 3.79 -6.50
C GLU A 163 20.06 4.50 -5.76
N GLU A 164 19.84 5.07 -4.56
CA GLU A 164 20.90 5.61 -3.69
C GLU A 164 21.90 4.52 -3.24
N GLN A 165 21.41 3.33 -2.89
CA GLN A 165 22.27 2.21 -2.49
C GLN A 165 23.20 1.76 -3.62
N ARG A 166 22.76 1.86 -4.86
CA ARG A 166 23.55 1.51 -6.05
C ARG A 166 24.68 2.50 -6.34
N THR A 167 24.50 3.77 -5.97
CA THR A 167 25.50 4.84 -6.24
C THR A 167 26.58 4.96 -5.16
N LYS A 168 26.38 4.33 -3.99
CA LYS A 168 27.43 4.27 -2.97
C LYS A 168 28.45 3.20 -3.35
N PRO A 169 29.75 3.54 -3.43
CA PRO A 169 30.78 2.52 -3.62
C PRO A 169 30.70 1.50 -2.48
N PRO A 170 31.00 0.21 -2.74
CA PRO A 170 31.14 -0.77 -1.69
C PRO A 170 32.17 -0.23 -0.69
N ASN A 171 31.78 -0.17 0.59
CA ASN A 171 32.70 0.26 1.66
C ASN A 171 33.96 -0.60 1.59
N GLU A 172 35.12 0.05 1.40
CA GLU A 172 36.43 -0.55 1.61
C GLU A 172 36.61 -0.97 3.07
#